data_2a6cf31383dae40414af02d76ebf6a6a
#
_entry.id   2a6cf31383dae40414af02d76ebf6a6a
#
_cell.length_a   1.000
_cell.length_b   1.000
_cell.length_c   1.000
_cell.angle_alpha   90.00
_cell.angle_beta   90.00
_cell.angle_gamma   90.00
#
_symmetry.space_group_name_H-M   'P 1'
#
loop_
_entity.id
_entity.type
_entity.pdbx_description
1 polymer ?
#
loop_
_entity_poly.entity_id
_entity_poly.type
_entity_poly.pdbx_seq_one_letter_code
_entity_poly.pdbx_strand_id
1 'polypeptide(L)'
;IYFHGKQRCMTCKSIEEQTIELLTGSLAEAVKTGQIVYRTVDISDKEGEKIADQYEVTWSSLFVNRWKDGQEQRNNMTEFAFSKATSDPEGFKAGLKEKIEILMK
;
A
#
# COMPACT_ATOMS: atom_id res chain seq x y z
N ILE A 1 -3.40 -1.65 0.54
CA ILE A 1 -4.21 -0.85 -0.41
C ILE A 1 -3.46 0.42 -0.78
N TYR A 2 -3.33 0.68 -2.04
CA TYR A 2 -2.73 1.92 -2.53
C TYR A 2 -3.82 2.79 -3.19
N PHE A 3 -4.04 3.96 -2.63
CA PHE A 3 -4.98 4.94 -3.17
C PHE A 3 -4.23 5.92 -4.07
N HIS A 4 -4.75 6.20 -5.25
CA HIS A 4 -4.14 7.15 -6.17
C HIS A 4 -5.20 8.02 -6.85
N GLY A 5 -4.82 9.23 -7.23
CA GLY A 5 -5.66 10.13 -7.99
C GLY A 5 -5.48 9.93 -9.49
N LYS A 6 -6.20 10.74 -10.27
CA LYS A 6 -6.14 10.73 -11.72
C LYS A 6 -4.75 11.14 -12.23
N GLN A 7 -4.14 12.14 -11.59
CA GLN A 7 -2.79 12.57 -11.90
C GLN A 7 -1.85 12.06 -10.81
N ARG A 8 -0.80 11.35 -11.22
CA ARG A 8 0.18 10.79 -10.30
C ARG A 8 1.47 11.58 -10.38
N CYS A 9 1.99 12.02 -9.24
CA CYS A 9 3.30 12.65 -9.16
C CYS A 9 4.38 11.56 -9.26
N MET A 10 5.64 12.01 -9.41
CA MET A 10 6.78 11.12 -9.49
C MET A 10 6.92 10.22 -8.27
N THR A 11 6.73 10.78 -7.08
CA THR A 11 6.76 10.05 -5.83
C THR A 11 5.65 8.99 -5.76
N CYS A 12 4.45 9.33 -6.22
CA CYS A 12 3.32 8.40 -6.24
C CYS A 12 3.61 7.20 -7.14
N LYS A 13 4.17 7.44 -8.32
CA LYS A 13 4.56 6.36 -9.23
C LYS A 13 5.65 5.49 -8.63
N SER A 14 6.62 6.11 -7.95
CA SER A 14 7.70 5.39 -7.30
C SER A 14 7.17 4.46 -6.20
N ILE A 15 6.23 4.93 -5.39
CA ILE A 15 5.60 4.13 -4.34
C ILE A 15 4.92 2.90 -4.96
N GLU A 16 4.14 3.11 -5.99
CA GLU A 16 3.42 2.03 -6.67
C GLU A 16 4.37 1.00 -7.27
N GLU A 17 5.37 1.45 -8.02
CA GLU A 17 6.34 0.57 -8.66
C GLU A 17 7.12 -0.26 -7.65
N GLN A 18 7.60 0.37 -6.59
CA GLN A 18 8.39 -0.32 -5.56
C GLN A 18 7.54 -1.31 -4.76
N THR A 19 6.29 -0.96 -4.50
CA THR A 19 5.36 -1.87 -3.82
C THR A 19 5.12 -3.10 -4.68
N ILE A 20 4.89 -2.93 -5.98
CA ILE A 20 4.71 -4.05 -6.91
C ILE A 20 5.97 -4.90 -6.98
N GLU A 21 7.14 -4.29 -7.08
CA GLU A 21 8.42 -5.03 -7.09
C GLU A 21 8.58 -5.89 -5.84
N LEU A 22 8.27 -5.34 -4.67
CA LEU A 22 8.34 -6.08 -3.42
C LEU A 22 7.37 -7.26 -3.42
N LEU A 23 6.15 -7.04 -3.84
CA LEU A 23 5.09 -8.07 -3.83
C LEU A 23 5.29 -9.15 -4.89
N THR A 24 5.96 -8.83 -6.01
CA THR A 24 6.26 -9.81 -7.06
C THR A 24 7.61 -10.46 -6.88
N GLY A 25 8.45 -9.93 -6.00
CA GLY A 25 9.78 -10.46 -5.68
C GLY A 25 9.80 -11.19 -4.35
N SER A 26 10.21 -10.50 -3.28
CA SER A 26 10.41 -11.09 -1.95
C SER A 26 9.15 -11.70 -1.34
N LEU A 27 7.98 -11.15 -1.65
CA LEU A 27 6.71 -11.59 -1.07
C LEU A 27 5.80 -12.28 -2.10
N ALA A 28 6.36 -12.71 -3.23
CA ALA A 28 5.60 -13.29 -4.32
C ALA A 28 4.79 -14.52 -3.90
N GLU A 29 5.35 -15.38 -3.07
CA GLU A 29 4.65 -16.58 -2.59
C GLU A 29 3.44 -16.23 -1.73
N ALA A 30 3.59 -15.26 -0.84
CA ALA A 30 2.49 -14.84 0.03
C ALA A 30 1.33 -14.25 -0.79
N VAL A 31 1.65 -13.50 -1.85
CA VAL A 31 0.63 -12.98 -2.78
C VAL A 31 -0.03 -14.13 -3.54
N LYS A 32 0.77 -15.06 -4.03
CA LYS A 32 0.27 -16.21 -4.80
C LYS A 32 -0.66 -17.10 -3.99
N THR A 33 -0.37 -17.29 -2.70
CA THR A 33 -1.18 -18.13 -1.82
C THR A 33 -2.38 -17.39 -1.22
N GLY A 34 -2.51 -16.09 -1.47
CA GLY A 34 -3.61 -15.29 -0.96
C GLY A 34 -3.42 -14.74 0.44
N GLN A 35 -2.24 -14.92 1.03
CA GLN A 35 -1.94 -14.34 2.35
C GLN A 35 -1.82 -12.83 2.28
N ILE A 36 -1.37 -12.31 1.13
CA ILE A 36 -1.30 -10.86 0.85
C ILE A 36 -2.16 -10.58 -0.36
N VAL A 37 -3.04 -9.59 -0.25
CA VAL A 37 -3.85 -9.12 -1.35
C VAL A 37 -3.50 -7.65 -1.62
N TYR A 38 -3.00 -7.37 -2.82
CA TYR A 38 -2.69 -6.01 -3.23
C TYR A 38 -3.86 -5.44 -4.01
N ARG A 39 -4.26 -4.24 -3.65
CA ARG A 39 -5.37 -3.56 -4.29
C ARG A 39 -5.02 -2.10 -4.55
N THR A 40 -5.29 -1.63 -5.75
CA THR A 40 -5.19 -0.20 -6.08
C THR A 40 -6.59 0.37 -6.15
N VAL A 41 -6.76 1.59 -5.69
CA VAL A 41 -8.04 2.30 -5.71
C VAL A 41 -7.84 3.67 -6.32
N ASP A 42 -8.58 3.95 -7.39
CA ASP A 42 -8.58 5.26 -8.04
C ASP A 42 -9.62 6.15 -7.35
N ILE A 43 -9.17 7.13 -6.60
CA ILE A 43 -10.05 8.01 -5.83
C ILE A 43 -10.79 9.04 -6.69
N SER A 44 -10.47 9.13 -7.98
CA SER A 44 -11.21 9.98 -8.92
C SER A 44 -12.44 9.28 -9.49
N ASP A 45 -12.56 7.97 -9.30
CA ASP A 45 -13.68 7.14 -9.69
C ASP A 45 -14.72 7.13 -8.56
N LYS A 46 -16.00 7.00 -8.89
CA LYS A 46 -17.08 6.98 -7.89
C LYS A 46 -16.93 5.86 -6.86
N GLU A 47 -16.58 4.66 -7.31
CA GLU A 47 -16.38 3.53 -6.41
C GLU A 47 -15.15 3.72 -5.54
N GLY A 48 -14.07 4.21 -6.13
CA GLY A 48 -12.85 4.54 -5.41
C GLY A 48 -13.06 5.65 -4.39
N GLU A 49 -13.86 6.66 -4.74
CA GLU A 49 -14.19 7.74 -3.83
C GLU A 49 -14.91 7.22 -2.58
N LYS A 50 -15.83 6.28 -2.74
CA LYS A 50 -16.54 5.68 -1.61
C LYS A 50 -15.60 4.93 -0.68
N ILE A 51 -14.65 4.19 -1.24
CA ILE A 51 -13.67 3.47 -0.46
C ILE A 51 -12.72 4.44 0.25
N ALA A 52 -12.31 5.49 -0.46
CA ALA A 52 -11.45 6.53 0.10
C ALA A 52 -12.14 7.23 1.27
N ASP A 53 -13.44 7.50 1.17
CA ASP A 53 -14.21 8.11 2.25
C ASP A 53 -14.23 7.22 3.50
N GLN A 54 -14.33 5.89 3.32
CA GLN A 54 -14.28 4.95 4.43
C GLN A 54 -12.94 4.98 5.16
N TYR A 55 -11.87 5.28 4.42
CA TYR A 55 -10.51 5.37 4.97
C TYR A 55 -10.10 6.81 5.30
N GLU A 56 -11.00 7.75 5.09
CA GLU A 56 -10.72 9.19 5.29
C GLU A 56 -9.55 9.68 4.44
N VAL A 57 -9.46 9.16 3.21
CA VAL A 57 -8.39 9.47 2.26
C VAL A 57 -8.89 10.50 1.24
N THR A 58 -8.12 11.56 1.05
CA THR A 58 -8.44 12.60 0.07
C THR A 58 -7.39 12.74 -1.03
N TRP A 59 -6.31 11.98 -0.95
CA TRP A 59 -5.22 12.01 -1.92
C TRP A 59 -4.51 10.65 -1.94
N SER A 60 -3.39 10.55 -2.69
CA SER A 60 -2.62 9.30 -2.77
C SER A 60 -2.16 8.86 -1.39
N SER A 61 -2.45 7.62 -1.05
CA SER A 61 -2.14 7.06 0.27
C SER A 61 -1.84 5.57 0.19
N LEU A 62 -0.99 5.10 1.08
CA LEU A 62 -0.64 3.69 1.17
C LEU A 62 -1.04 3.13 2.53
N PHE A 63 -1.82 2.06 2.52
CA PHE A 63 -2.27 1.38 3.73
C PHE A 63 -1.83 -0.08 3.71
N VAL A 64 -1.37 -0.57 4.85
CA VAL A 64 -1.13 -1.98 5.09
C VAL A 64 -2.13 -2.43 6.15
N ASN A 65 -3.06 -3.28 5.78
CA ASN A 65 -4.15 -3.70 6.66
C ASN A 65 -4.03 -5.18 7.00
N ARG A 66 -4.45 -5.51 8.21
CA ARG A 66 -4.51 -6.90 8.67
C ARG A 66 -5.94 -7.28 8.97
N TRP A 67 -6.38 -8.40 8.42
CA TRP A 67 -7.68 -9.00 8.77
C TRP A 67 -7.44 -10.20 9.65
N LYS A 68 -8.00 -10.19 10.85
CA LYS A 68 -7.93 -11.31 11.77
C LYS A 68 -9.20 -11.35 12.63
N ASP A 69 -9.82 -12.52 12.71
CA ASP A 69 -11.01 -12.74 13.53
C ASP A 69 -12.15 -11.78 13.21
N GLY A 70 -12.32 -11.46 11.93
CA GLY A 70 -13.37 -10.56 11.46
C GLY A 70 -13.08 -9.08 11.71
N GLN A 71 -11.90 -8.74 12.23
CA GLN A 71 -11.52 -7.35 12.49
C GLN A 71 -10.40 -6.89 11.55
N GLU A 72 -10.54 -5.67 11.05
CA GLU A 72 -9.53 -5.03 10.21
C GLU A 72 -8.68 -4.08 11.03
N GLN A 73 -7.37 -4.27 10.99
CA GLN A 73 -6.42 -3.31 11.53
C GLN A 73 -5.85 -2.51 10.37
N ARG A 74 -6.10 -1.22 10.36
CA ARG A 74 -5.61 -0.32 9.33
C ARG A 74 -4.33 0.37 9.77
N ASN A 75 -3.30 0.28 8.93
CA ASN A 75 -2.02 0.91 9.19
C ASN A 75 -1.69 1.86 8.04
N ASN A 76 -1.72 3.16 8.32
CA ASN A 76 -1.42 4.19 7.33
C ASN A 76 0.08 4.34 7.18
N MET A 77 0.61 3.94 6.01
CA MET A 77 2.04 4.02 5.69
C MET A 77 2.36 5.18 4.76
N THR A 78 1.40 6.09 4.55
CA THR A 78 1.54 7.18 3.58
C THR A 78 2.74 8.08 3.87
N GLU A 79 2.88 8.53 5.10
CA GLU A 79 3.99 9.42 5.48
C GLU A 79 5.34 8.73 5.29
N PHE A 80 5.46 7.49 5.74
CA PHE A 80 6.65 6.69 5.54
C PHE A 80 6.96 6.52 4.05
N ALA A 81 5.93 6.19 3.25
CA ALA A 81 6.08 5.98 1.81
C ALA A 81 6.58 7.25 1.11
N PHE A 82 5.97 8.39 1.40
CA PHE A 82 6.36 9.65 0.76
C PHE A 82 7.75 10.12 1.18
N SER A 83 8.18 9.81 2.41
CA SER A 83 9.50 10.21 2.87
C SER A 83 10.63 9.30 2.36
N LYS A 84 10.34 8.05 2.01
CA LYS A 84 11.36 7.07 1.65
C LYS A 84 11.38 6.64 0.18
N ALA A 85 10.25 6.65 -0.50
CA ALA A 85 10.14 6.04 -1.83
C ALA A 85 11.14 6.56 -2.87
N THR A 86 11.42 7.85 -2.88
CA THR A 86 12.36 8.44 -3.85
C THR A 86 13.75 8.66 -3.27
N SER A 87 13.85 8.96 -1.97
CA SER A 87 15.14 9.25 -1.33
C SER A 87 15.87 8.00 -0.87
N ASP A 88 15.14 6.95 -0.49
CA ASP A 88 15.72 5.71 0.01
C ASP A 88 14.83 4.53 -0.40
N PRO A 89 14.85 4.15 -1.70
CA PRO A 89 13.99 3.07 -2.21
C PRO A 89 14.18 1.74 -1.50
N GLU A 90 15.41 1.39 -1.18
CA GLU A 90 15.69 0.14 -0.48
C GLU A 90 15.18 0.16 0.95
N GLY A 91 15.33 1.30 1.64
CA GLY A 91 14.77 1.49 2.97
C GLY A 91 13.25 1.44 2.97
N PHE A 92 12.62 1.99 1.92
CA PHE A 92 11.18 1.90 1.74
C PHE A 92 10.72 0.44 1.62
N LYS A 93 11.36 -0.32 0.73
CA LYS A 93 11.01 -1.73 0.52
C LYS A 93 11.25 -2.56 1.79
N ALA A 94 12.37 -2.35 2.45
CA ALA A 94 12.71 -3.08 3.67
C ALA A 94 11.73 -2.78 4.80
N GLY A 95 11.39 -1.52 5.00
CA GLY A 95 10.43 -1.13 6.03
C GLY A 95 9.01 -1.63 5.74
N LEU A 96 8.59 -1.56 4.48
CA LEU A 96 7.28 -2.07 4.08
C LEU A 96 7.21 -3.59 4.25
N LYS A 97 8.26 -4.31 3.84
CA LYS A 97 8.34 -5.75 4.01
C LYS A 97 8.28 -6.14 5.48
N GLU A 98 9.03 -5.47 6.32
CA GLU A 98 9.03 -5.70 7.76
C GLU A 98 7.64 -5.52 8.37
N LYS A 99 6.96 -4.44 8.00
CA LYS A 99 5.60 -4.16 8.48
C LYS A 99 4.63 -5.26 8.06
N ILE A 100 4.69 -5.68 6.81
CA ILE A 100 3.84 -6.74 6.29
C ILE A 100 4.11 -8.06 7.02
N GLU A 101 5.37 -8.41 7.22
CA GLU A 101 5.75 -9.64 7.93
C GLU A 101 5.27 -9.66 9.37
N ILE A 102 5.37 -8.53 10.06
CA ILE A 102 4.86 -8.38 11.43
C ILE A 102 3.35 -8.61 11.47
N LEU A 103 2.62 -8.06 10.52
CA LEU A 103 1.18 -8.20 10.46
C LEU A 103 0.72 -9.59 10.04
N MET A 104 1.59 -10.37 9.41
CA MET A 104 1.29 -11.75 9.00
C MET A 104 1.46 -12.79 10.11
N LYS A 105 2.10 -12.41 11.19
CA LYS A 105 2.35 -13.33 12.32
C LYS A 105 1.14 -13.60 13.18
#